data_75835fde9cffeb76db91abdec784c3e1
#
_entry.id   75835fde9cffeb76db91abdec784c3e1
#
_cell.length_a   1.000
_cell.length_b   1.000
_cell.length_c   1.000
_cell.angle_alpha   90.00
_cell.angle_beta   90.00
_cell.angle_gamma   90.00
#
_symmetry.space_group_name_H-M   'P 1'
#
loop_
_entity.id
_entity.type
_entity.pdbx_description
1 polymer ?
#
loop_
_entity_poly.entity_id
_entity_poly.type
_entity_poly.pdbx_seq_one_letter_code
_entity_poly.pdbx_strand_id
1 'polypeptide(L)'
;MNNMPKTKIWIVAVGRDCFPESLSVTRREALIKAYKEKYDPEDIYECPVCIVESEIHMVQALEDIKKAGCDALVVYLGNFGPEISETLLAKHFDGPKMFVAAAEESGDNLLDGRGDAYCGMLNASYNLKLRGMKAYIPEYPVGNAEECAEMLHEFVPIARAVVGLSSLKIISFGPRPLNFLACNAPIQQLYNLGVEIEKNFPHHGAVAFGNFGKTLYEVFKYVGVPVEEIGYNQSAGVRYPTENPWG
;
A
#
# COMPACT_ATOMS: atom_id res chain seq x y z
N MET A 1 -18.12 5.05 -12.05
CA MET A 1 -17.07 4.06 -11.77
C MET A 1 -16.36 4.47 -10.50
N ASN A 2 -16.27 3.59 -9.54
CA ASN A 2 -15.52 3.89 -8.32
C ASN A 2 -14.07 3.44 -8.59
N ASN A 3 -13.19 4.39 -8.92
CA ASN A 3 -11.77 4.13 -9.22
C ASN A 3 -10.90 3.97 -7.96
N MET A 4 -11.53 3.86 -6.80
CA MET A 4 -10.78 3.61 -5.57
C MET A 4 -10.46 2.11 -5.48
N PRO A 5 -9.18 1.72 -5.42
CA PRO A 5 -8.82 0.33 -5.19
C PRO A 5 -9.35 -0.13 -3.84
N LYS A 6 -9.94 -1.30 -3.80
CA LYS A 6 -10.23 -1.97 -2.53
C LYS A 6 -8.91 -2.49 -1.98
N THR A 7 -8.69 -2.32 -0.70
CA THR A 7 -7.46 -2.74 -0.02
C THR A 7 -7.84 -3.75 1.04
N LYS A 8 -7.23 -4.92 0.98
CA LYS A 8 -7.42 -5.98 1.96
C LYS A 8 -6.26 -5.96 2.94
N ILE A 9 -6.53 -5.67 4.19
CA ILE A 9 -5.53 -5.54 5.24
C ILE A 9 -5.44 -6.83 6.04
N TRP A 10 -4.26 -7.35 6.16
CA TRP A 10 -3.96 -8.50 6.98
C TRP A 10 -3.46 -8.08 8.36
N ILE A 11 -4.15 -8.54 9.41
CA ILE A 11 -3.75 -8.29 10.80
C ILE A 11 -3.14 -9.56 11.38
N VAL A 12 -1.92 -9.42 11.89
CA VAL A 12 -1.23 -10.46 12.63
C VAL A 12 -0.81 -9.93 14.00
N ALA A 13 -1.10 -10.69 15.04
CA ALA A 13 -0.51 -10.43 16.35
C ALA A 13 0.87 -11.06 16.45
N VAL A 14 1.75 -10.41 17.18
CA VAL A 14 3.05 -10.95 17.54
C VAL A 14 3.15 -11.12 19.05
N GLY A 15 3.92 -12.08 19.47
CA GLY A 15 4.12 -12.38 20.90
C GLY A 15 5.51 -12.92 21.16
N ARG A 16 5.99 -12.73 22.39
CA ARG A 16 7.25 -13.27 22.87
C ARG A 16 6.99 -14.29 23.96
N ASP A 17 7.67 -15.40 23.90
CA ASP A 17 7.52 -16.58 24.75
C ASP A 17 7.62 -16.33 26.27
N CYS A 18 8.27 -15.23 26.69
CA CYS A 18 8.34 -14.83 28.10
C CYS A 18 7.11 -14.05 28.59
N PHE A 19 6.13 -13.78 27.73
CA PHE A 19 4.86 -13.13 28.07
C PHE A 19 3.68 -14.06 27.73
N PRO A 20 2.51 -13.90 28.38
CA PRO A 20 1.36 -14.75 28.08
C PRO A 20 0.93 -14.63 26.59
N GLU A 21 0.95 -15.74 25.86
CA GLU A 21 0.47 -15.82 24.49
C GLU A 21 -1.00 -15.42 24.41
N SER A 22 -1.82 -15.89 25.35
CA SER A 22 -3.25 -15.60 25.44
C SER A 22 -3.55 -14.10 25.47
N LEU A 23 -2.68 -13.31 26.08
CA LEU A 23 -2.82 -11.86 26.16
C LEU A 23 -2.76 -11.22 24.75
N SER A 24 -1.82 -11.66 23.92
CA SER A 24 -1.67 -11.16 22.56
C SER A 24 -2.85 -11.57 21.67
N VAL A 25 -3.34 -12.80 21.83
CA VAL A 25 -4.51 -13.32 21.10
C VAL A 25 -5.78 -12.56 21.47
N THR A 26 -6.08 -12.42 22.77
CA THR A 26 -7.29 -11.73 23.23
C THR A 26 -7.32 -10.26 22.89
N ARG A 27 -6.17 -9.58 22.95
CA ARG A 27 -6.04 -8.17 22.54
C ARG A 27 -6.25 -8.00 21.03
N ARG A 28 -5.74 -8.91 20.21
CA ARG A 28 -6.01 -8.92 18.77
C ARG A 28 -7.49 -9.11 18.48
N GLU A 29 -8.14 -10.06 19.13
CA GLU A 29 -9.59 -10.30 18.96
C GLU A 29 -10.41 -9.07 19.35
N ALA A 30 -10.05 -8.41 20.46
CA ALA A 30 -10.68 -7.16 20.88
C ALA A 30 -10.51 -6.05 19.84
N LEU A 31 -9.32 -5.87 19.29
CA LEU A 31 -9.05 -4.91 18.23
C LEU A 31 -9.92 -5.17 16.99
N ILE A 32 -9.94 -6.42 16.51
CA ILE A 32 -10.71 -6.80 15.33
C ILE A 32 -12.20 -6.59 15.57
N LYS A 33 -12.69 -6.93 16.75
CA LYS A 33 -14.08 -6.68 17.14
C LYS A 33 -14.41 -5.19 17.13
N ALA A 34 -13.60 -4.36 17.79
CA ALA A 34 -13.79 -2.90 17.83
C ALA A 34 -13.78 -2.29 16.43
N TYR A 35 -12.89 -2.77 15.55
CA TYR A 35 -12.86 -2.30 14.17
C TYR A 35 -14.14 -2.65 13.41
N LYS A 36 -14.58 -3.91 13.46
CA LYS A 36 -15.76 -4.39 12.74
C LYS A 36 -17.09 -3.77 13.24
N GLU A 37 -17.13 -3.34 14.48
CA GLU A 37 -18.30 -2.65 15.05
C GLU A 37 -18.44 -1.22 14.54
N LYS A 38 -17.33 -0.57 14.15
CA LYS A 38 -17.31 0.86 13.80
C LYS A 38 -17.06 1.11 12.32
N TYR A 39 -16.35 0.21 11.64
CA TYR A 39 -15.85 0.37 10.26
C TYR A 39 -16.23 -0.81 9.38
N ASP A 40 -15.84 -0.75 8.10
CA ASP A 40 -16.16 -1.81 7.14
C ASP A 40 -15.40 -3.12 7.48
N PRO A 41 -16.10 -4.19 7.82
CA PRO A 41 -15.47 -5.47 8.17
C PRO A 41 -14.75 -6.12 6.98
N GLU A 42 -15.07 -5.75 5.73
CA GLU A 42 -14.41 -6.30 4.53
C GLU A 42 -12.99 -5.78 4.33
N ASP A 43 -12.61 -4.68 5.00
CA ASP A 43 -11.24 -4.16 4.96
C ASP A 43 -10.23 -5.12 5.59
N ILE A 44 -10.68 -5.98 6.52
CA ILE A 44 -9.80 -6.78 7.37
C ILE A 44 -9.88 -8.26 7.03
N TYR A 45 -8.71 -8.85 6.87
CA TYR A 45 -8.50 -10.30 6.82
C TYR A 45 -7.80 -10.78 8.10
N GLU A 46 -8.41 -11.76 8.75
CA GLU A 46 -7.85 -12.39 9.94
C GLU A 46 -6.88 -13.50 9.56
N CYS A 47 -5.63 -13.38 9.95
CA CYS A 47 -4.63 -14.40 9.71
C CYS A 47 -4.97 -15.69 10.50
N PRO A 48 -5.02 -16.88 9.86
CA PRO A 48 -5.15 -18.15 10.55
C PRO A 48 -4.01 -18.41 11.54
N VAL A 49 -2.81 -17.91 11.27
CA VAL A 49 -1.73 -17.86 12.27
C VAL A 49 -2.08 -16.77 13.28
N CYS A 50 -2.65 -17.18 14.41
CA CYS A 50 -3.17 -16.26 15.42
C CYS A 50 -2.09 -15.35 16.02
N ILE A 51 -0.84 -15.87 16.15
CA ILE A 51 0.29 -15.16 16.72
C ILE A 51 1.59 -15.58 16.05
N VAL A 52 2.48 -14.62 15.83
CA VAL A 52 3.84 -14.88 15.35
C VAL A 52 4.82 -14.71 16.50
N GLU A 53 5.44 -15.82 16.91
CA GLU A 53 6.45 -15.90 17.98
C GLU A 53 7.82 -16.34 17.47
N SER A 54 7.87 -16.87 16.25
CA SER A 54 9.08 -17.44 15.67
C SER A 54 9.12 -17.22 14.16
N GLU A 55 10.29 -17.48 13.56
CA GLU A 55 10.44 -17.45 12.11
C GLU A 55 9.62 -18.55 11.42
N ILE A 56 9.30 -19.65 12.08
CA ILE A 56 8.43 -20.69 11.55
C ILE A 56 7.00 -20.12 11.39
N HIS A 57 6.48 -19.49 12.44
CA HIS A 57 5.17 -18.83 12.39
C HIS A 57 5.16 -17.71 11.35
N MET A 58 6.26 -16.96 11.25
CA MET A 58 6.41 -15.92 10.23
C MET A 58 6.29 -16.46 8.80
N VAL A 59 6.96 -17.59 8.49
CA VAL A 59 6.87 -18.19 7.15
C VAL A 59 5.45 -18.67 6.86
N GLN A 60 4.79 -19.32 7.82
CA GLN A 60 3.40 -19.76 7.68
C GLN A 60 2.46 -18.57 7.45
N ALA A 61 2.66 -17.48 8.19
CA ALA A 61 1.89 -16.26 8.05
C ALA A 61 2.07 -15.60 6.68
N LEU A 62 3.31 -15.56 6.14
CA LEU A 62 3.59 -15.05 4.79
C LEU A 62 2.95 -15.91 3.69
N GLU A 63 2.91 -17.23 3.87
CA GLU A 63 2.21 -18.11 2.93
C GLU A 63 0.70 -17.86 2.95
N ASP A 64 0.14 -17.66 4.13
CA ASP A 64 -1.28 -17.36 4.29
C ASP A 64 -1.67 -16.03 3.63
N ILE A 65 -0.92 -14.96 3.90
CA ILE A 65 -1.17 -13.65 3.32
C ILE A 65 -1.10 -13.68 1.78
N LYS A 66 -0.16 -14.44 1.26
CA LYS A 66 0.00 -14.61 -0.19
C LYS A 66 -1.19 -15.34 -0.79
N LYS A 67 -1.67 -16.42 -0.16
CA LYS A 67 -2.87 -17.16 -0.60
C LYS A 67 -4.13 -16.30 -0.53
N ALA A 68 -4.25 -15.48 0.50
CA ALA A 68 -5.40 -14.59 0.71
C ALA A 68 -5.40 -13.36 -0.22
N GLY A 69 -4.28 -13.06 -0.88
CA GLY A 69 -4.15 -11.89 -1.76
C GLY A 69 -4.34 -10.59 -1.01
N CYS A 70 -3.70 -10.45 0.16
CA CYS A 70 -3.77 -9.23 0.96
C CYS A 70 -2.81 -8.16 0.42
N ASP A 71 -3.24 -6.91 0.48
CA ASP A 71 -2.54 -5.76 -0.09
C ASP A 71 -1.73 -4.99 0.94
N ALA A 72 -2.07 -5.10 2.22
CA ALA A 72 -1.45 -4.38 3.32
C ALA A 72 -1.31 -5.25 4.57
N LEU A 73 -0.30 -4.95 5.38
CA LEU A 73 0.03 -5.68 6.61
C LEU A 73 -0.08 -4.76 7.83
N VAL A 74 -0.74 -5.24 8.88
CA VAL A 74 -0.68 -4.66 10.22
C VAL A 74 -0.03 -5.65 11.16
N VAL A 75 1.09 -5.26 11.73
CA VAL A 75 1.77 -5.99 12.81
C VAL A 75 1.28 -5.40 14.13
N TYR A 76 0.54 -6.19 14.88
CA TYR A 76 -0.04 -5.81 16.14
C TYR A 76 0.73 -6.43 17.30
N LEU A 77 1.37 -5.59 18.09
CA LEU A 77 2.07 -6.02 19.29
C LEU A 77 1.07 -6.14 20.44
N GLY A 78 0.53 -7.33 20.64
CA GLY A 78 -0.35 -7.63 21.78
C GLY A 78 0.43 -7.79 23.08
N ASN A 79 1.70 -8.16 22.99
CA ASN A 79 2.72 -8.11 24.03
C ASN A 79 4.05 -7.63 23.41
N PHE A 80 5.18 -7.84 24.06
CA PHE A 80 6.49 -7.32 23.66
C PHE A 80 6.88 -7.64 22.20
N GLY A 81 6.50 -8.80 21.69
CA GLY A 81 6.84 -9.26 20.33
C GLY A 81 8.28 -9.80 20.16
N PRO A 82 8.50 -10.65 19.15
CA PRO A 82 9.82 -11.20 18.79
C PRO A 82 10.49 -10.30 17.75
N GLU A 83 11.46 -9.47 18.15
CA GLU A 83 12.12 -8.45 17.33
C GLU A 83 12.58 -8.93 15.94
N ILE A 84 13.06 -10.18 15.83
CA ILE A 84 13.53 -10.74 14.56
C ILE A 84 12.34 -11.11 13.69
N SER A 85 11.45 -11.94 14.17
CA SER A 85 10.36 -12.50 13.35
C SER A 85 9.38 -11.44 12.86
N GLU A 86 9.01 -10.47 13.72
CA GLU A 86 8.11 -9.36 13.34
C GLU A 86 8.72 -8.41 12.30
N THR A 87 10.02 -8.13 12.43
CA THR A 87 10.70 -7.27 11.46
C THR A 87 11.03 -7.99 10.16
N LEU A 88 11.32 -9.29 10.19
CA LEU A 88 11.47 -10.11 9.00
C LEU A 88 10.12 -10.32 8.30
N LEU A 89 9.03 -10.49 9.03
CA LEU A 89 7.67 -10.51 8.48
C LEU A 89 7.42 -9.24 7.64
N ALA A 90 7.70 -8.08 8.22
CA ALA A 90 7.58 -6.80 7.52
C ALA A 90 8.53 -6.68 6.32
N LYS A 91 9.74 -7.24 6.41
CA LYS A 91 10.73 -7.22 5.32
C LYS A 91 10.29 -8.05 4.12
N HIS A 92 9.70 -9.20 4.35
CA HIS A 92 9.30 -10.14 3.30
C HIS A 92 7.87 -9.91 2.78
N PHE A 93 7.13 -9.02 3.40
CA PHE A 93 5.86 -8.56 2.85
C PHE A 93 6.07 -7.42 1.88
N ASP A 94 5.60 -7.60 0.66
CA ASP A 94 5.68 -6.58 -0.39
C ASP A 94 4.38 -5.76 -0.42
N GLY A 95 4.38 -4.63 0.26
CA GLY A 95 3.21 -3.74 0.37
C GLY A 95 3.32 -2.77 1.55
N PRO A 96 2.32 -1.89 1.72
CA PRO A 96 2.25 -0.98 2.84
C PRO A 96 2.10 -1.74 4.17
N LYS A 97 2.79 -1.27 5.18
CA LYS A 97 2.89 -1.90 6.50
C LYS A 97 2.62 -0.90 7.59
N MET A 98 1.93 -1.34 8.64
CA MET A 98 1.70 -0.59 9.87
C MET A 98 2.17 -1.38 11.06
N PHE A 99 2.71 -0.69 12.07
CA PHE A 99 2.99 -1.23 13.39
C PHE A 99 2.19 -0.47 14.44
N VAL A 100 1.54 -1.19 15.32
CA VAL A 100 0.73 -0.66 16.41
C VAL A 100 0.74 -1.63 17.57
N ALA A 101 0.63 -1.12 18.80
CA ALA A 101 0.75 -1.91 20.01
C ALA A 101 -0.42 -1.71 20.98
N ALA A 102 -0.69 -2.73 21.79
CA ALA A 102 -1.68 -2.66 22.84
C ALA A 102 -1.18 -1.79 24.01
N ALA A 103 -2.05 -0.95 24.55
CA ALA A 103 -1.83 -0.35 25.87
C ALA A 103 -1.96 -1.41 26.96
N GLU A 104 -1.19 -1.24 28.03
CA GLU A 104 -1.39 -2.03 29.23
C GLU A 104 -2.69 -1.63 29.94
N GLU A 105 -3.36 -2.60 30.50
CA GLU A 105 -4.48 -2.34 31.39
C GLU A 105 -4.00 -1.71 32.70
N SER A 106 -4.91 -1.15 33.52
CA SER A 106 -4.55 -0.39 34.71
C SER A 106 -3.62 -1.14 35.66
N GLY A 107 -2.77 -0.40 36.38
CA GLY A 107 -1.61 -0.87 37.14
C GLY A 107 -1.82 -1.88 38.26
N ASP A 108 -3.06 -2.24 38.57
CA ASP A 108 -3.36 -3.18 39.66
C ASP A 108 -3.00 -4.63 39.35
N ASN A 109 -2.78 -4.98 38.07
CA ASN A 109 -2.44 -6.34 37.60
C ASN A 109 -1.11 -6.43 36.82
N LEU A 110 -0.22 -5.49 37.04
CA LEU A 110 1.07 -5.43 36.30
C LEU A 110 1.97 -6.67 36.45
N LEU A 111 1.75 -7.52 37.46
CA LEU A 111 2.57 -8.71 37.67
C LEU A 111 2.12 -9.92 36.86
N ASP A 112 0.82 -10.11 36.70
CA ASP A 112 0.25 -11.30 36.03
C ASP A 112 -0.26 -11.07 34.61
N GLY A 113 -0.58 -9.83 34.26
CA GLY A 113 -1.14 -9.46 32.93
C GLY A 113 -0.27 -8.55 32.09
N ARG A 114 1.01 -8.40 32.45
CA ARG A 114 1.94 -7.51 31.76
C ARG A 114 2.35 -8.07 30.40
N GLY A 115 2.23 -7.27 29.37
CA GLY A 115 2.66 -7.63 28.02
C GLY A 115 3.88 -6.86 27.53
N ASP A 116 4.19 -5.71 28.11
CA ASP A 116 5.27 -4.79 27.71
C ASP A 116 5.24 -4.40 26.22
N ALA A 117 4.05 -4.32 25.64
CA ALA A 117 3.89 -4.01 24.23
C ALA A 117 4.45 -2.63 23.84
N TYR A 118 4.43 -1.67 24.76
CA TYR A 118 5.06 -0.35 24.56
C TYR A 118 6.58 -0.48 24.37
N CYS A 119 7.26 -1.25 25.22
CA CYS A 119 8.69 -1.53 25.06
C CYS A 119 8.96 -2.28 23.76
N GLY A 120 8.11 -3.25 23.44
CA GLY A 120 8.15 -3.97 22.16
C GLY A 120 8.06 -3.02 20.96
N MET A 121 7.16 -2.04 21.01
CA MET A 121 7.00 -1.05 19.94
C MET A 121 8.24 -0.16 19.76
N LEU A 122 8.90 0.22 20.86
CA LEU A 122 10.17 0.95 20.78
C LEU A 122 11.24 0.12 20.07
N ASN A 123 11.35 -1.17 20.43
CA ASN A 123 12.29 -2.09 19.80
C ASN A 123 11.95 -2.36 18.33
N ALA A 124 10.69 -2.59 18.01
CA ALA A 124 10.22 -2.75 16.62
C ALA A 124 10.60 -1.53 15.78
N SER A 125 10.31 -0.32 16.28
CA SER A 125 10.64 0.94 15.58
C SER A 125 12.13 1.09 15.33
N TYR A 126 12.96 0.77 16.33
CA TYR A 126 14.41 0.77 16.21
C TYR A 126 14.90 -0.24 15.17
N ASN A 127 14.39 -1.47 15.21
CA ASN A 127 14.76 -2.54 14.29
C ASN A 127 14.34 -2.25 12.84
N LEU A 128 13.17 -1.65 12.63
CA LEU A 128 12.73 -1.17 11.30
C LEU A 128 13.72 -0.15 10.75
N LYS A 129 14.07 0.85 11.56
CA LYS A 129 15.07 1.88 11.20
C LYS A 129 16.43 1.27 10.89
N LEU A 130 16.92 0.37 11.75
CA LEU A 130 18.21 -0.30 11.58
C LEU A 130 18.29 -1.08 10.26
N ARG A 131 17.19 -1.67 9.82
CA ARG A 131 17.08 -2.40 8.55
C ARG A 131 16.69 -1.53 7.36
N GLY A 132 16.56 -0.22 7.53
CA GLY A 132 16.16 0.72 6.47
C GLY A 132 14.74 0.48 5.94
N MET A 133 13.87 -0.14 6.73
CA MET A 133 12.50 -0.43 6.32
C MET A 133 11.56 0.71 6.68
N LYS A 134 10.61 0.95 5.78
CA LYS A 134 9.54 1.93 5.98
C LYS A 134 8.27 1.22 6.42
N ALA A 135 7.65 1.72 7.48
CA ALA A 135 6.33 1.32 7.94
C ALA A 135 5.58 2.56 8.42
N TYR A 136 4.26 2.52 8.35
CA TYR A 136 3.43 3.53 8.99
C TYR A 136 3.42 3.22 10.50
N ILE A 137 3.80 4.20 11.28
CA ILE A 137 3.74 4.18 12.74
C ILE A 137 2.94 5.42 13.12
N PRO A 138 1.77 5.30 13.76
CA PRO A 138 1.02 6.44 14.27
C PRO A 138 1.89 7.31 15.20
N GLU A 139 1.52 8.57 15.36
CA GLU A 139 2.24 9.49 16.26
C GLU A 139 2.33 8.94 17.68
N TYR A 140 1.24 8.33 18.16
CA TYR A 140 1.21 7.56 19.40
C TYR A 140 0.72 6.14 19.12
N PRO A 141 1.63 5.20 18.86
CA PRO A 141 1.30 3.88 18.30
C PRO A 141 0.84 2.84 19.33
N VAL A 142 0.38 3.26 20.49
CA VAL A 142 -0.04 2.40 21.59
C VAL A 142 -1.42 2.82 22.06
N GLY A 143 -2.36 1.87 22.14
CA GLY A 143 -3.73 2.19 22.54
C GLY A 143 -4.52 0.97 23.01
N ASN A 144 -5.70 1.23 23.56
CA ASN A 144 -6.70 0.20 23.79
C ASN A 144 -7.28 -0.30 22.44
N ALA A 145 -8.22 -1.23 22.48
CA ALA A 145 -8.77 -1.84 21.27
C ALA A 145 -9.45 -0.82 20.36
N GLU A 146 -10.20 0.13 20.91
CA GLU A 146 -10.92 1.18 20.18
C GLU A 146 -9.95 2.18 19.55
N GLU A 147 -8.95 2.63 20.32
CA GLU A 147 -7.90 3.54 19.84
C GLU A 147 -7.06 2.89 18.72
N CYS A 148 -6.69 1.62 18.88
CA CYS A 148 -6.00 0.87 17.83
C CYS A 148 -6.88 0.68 16.59
N ALA A 149 -8.19 0.50 16.75
CA ALA A 149 -9.12 0.43 15.62
C ALA A 149 -9.22 1.75 14.85
N GLU A 150 -9.14 2.89 15.54
CA GLU A 150 -9.08 4.21 14.91
C GLU A 150 -7.78 4.39 14.11
N MET A 151 -6.63 4.07 14.72
CA MET A 151 -5.33 4.11 14.04
C MET A 151 -5.31 3.21 12.80
N LEU A 152 -5.91 2.03 12.90
CA LEU A 152 -6.06 1.11 11.78
C LEU A 152 -6.92 1.69 10.67
N HIS A 153 -8.02 2.33 11.02
CA HIS A 153 -8.88 3.02 10.05
C HIS A 153 -8.15 4.17 9.34
N GLU A 154 -7.31 4.92 10.04
CA GLU A 154 -6.46 5.95 9.43
C GLU A 154 -5.42 5.36 8.46
N PHE A 155 -4.95 4.15 8.71
CA PHE A 155 -4.03 3.46 7.81
C PHE A 155 -4.68 2.99 6.51
N VAL A 156 -5.98 2.67 6.49
CA VAL A 156 -6.70 2.19 5.29
C VAL A 156 -6.50 3.10 4.06
N PRO A 157 -6.75 4.42 4.13
CA PRO A 157 -6.55 5.30 2.99
C PRO A 157 -5.07 5.44 2.60
N ILE A 158 -4.14 5.36 3.56
CA ILE A 158 -2.70 5.38 3.31
C ILE A 158 -2.30 4.13 2.52
N ALA A 159 -2.72 2.95 2.98
CA ALA A 159 -2.47 1.68 2.30
C ALA A 159 -3.04 1.69 0.88
N ARG A 160 -4.27 2.16 0.73
CA ARG A 160 -4.95 2.30 -0.57
C ARG A 160 -4.17 3.20 -1.53
N ALA A 161 -3.67 4.33 -1.05
CA ALA A 161 -2.87 5.24 -1.85
C ALA A 161 -1.55 4.60 -2.32
N VAL A 162 -0.84 3.91 -1.42
CA VAL A 162 0.42 3.22 -1.74
C VAL A 162 0.19 2.11 -2.76
N VAL A 163 -0.83 1.26 -2.56
CA VAL A 163 -1.21 0.18 -3.50
C VAL A 163 -1.61 0.76 -4.86
N GLY A 164 -2.42 1.83 -4.85
CA GLY A 164 -2.83 2.49 -6.09
C GLY A 164 -1.67 3.09 -6.88
N LEU A 165 -0.70 3.68 -6.20
CA LEU A 165 0.51 4.25 -6.83
C LEU A 165 1.43 3.18 -7.37
N SER A 166 1.64 2.07 -6.65
CA SER A 166 2.53 0.99 -7.08
C SER A 166 2.06 0.26 -8.34
N SER A 167 0.77 0.36 -8.66
CA SER A 167 0.16 -0.20 -9.88
C SER A 167 -0.18 0.85 -10.94
N LEU A 168 0.11 2.13 -10.69
CA LEU A 168 -0.26 3.22 -11.57
C LEU A 168 0.65 3.25 -12.81
N LYS A 169 0.02 3.30 -13.96
CA LYS A 169 0.67 3.50 -15.25
C LYS A 169 0.20 4.81 -15.87
N ILE A 170 1.14 5.71 -16.14
CA ILE A 170 0.86 6.99 -16.79
C ILE A 170 1.26 6.87 -18.27
N ILE A 171 0.32 7.15 -19.15
CA ILE A 171 0.57 7.23 -20.59
C ILE A 171 0.65 8.70 -20.98
N SER A 172 1.82 9.13 -21.43
CA SER A 172 2.04 10.49 -21.91
C SER A 172 1.94 10.53 -23.44
N PHE A 173 1.02 11.32 -23.95
CA PHE A 173 0.81 11.51 -25.38
C PHE A 173 1.50 12.79 -25.87
N GLY A 174 2.36 12.63 -26.87
CA GLY A 174 3.07 13.72 -27.53
C GLY A 174 4.36 14.13 -26.85
N PRO A 175 5.29 14.70 -27.63
CA PRO A 175 6.51 15.26 -27.09
C PRO A 175 6.25 16.61 -26.41
N ARG A 176 7.07 16.96 -25.44
CA ARG A 176 7.13 18.35 -24.99
C ARG A 176 7.50 19.28 -26.17
N PRO A 177 7.10 20.53 -26.16
CA PRO A 177 7.61 21.53 -27.11
C PRO A 177 9.14 21.57 -27.06
N LEU A 178 9.79 21.64 -28.20
CA LEU A 178 11.25 21.41 -28.38
C LEU A 178 12.12 22.13 -27.34
N ASN A 179 11.81 23.40 -27.01
CA ASN A 179 12.64 24.22 -26.13
C ASN A 179 12.07 24.36 -24.71
N PHE A 180 11.01 23.62 -24.35
CA PHE A 180 10.35 23.72 -23.05
C PHE A 180 10.90 22.68 -22.08
N LEU A 181 12.17 22.80 -21.68
CA LEU A 181 12.84 21.86 -20.76
C LEU A 181 12.14 21.76 -19.39
N ALA A 182 11.50 22.84 -18.95
CA ALA A 182 10.71 22.88 -17.72
C ALA A 182 9.46 21.97 -17.73
N CYS A 183 9.00 21.57 -18.93
CA CYS A 183 7.88 20.61 -19.08
C CYS A 183 8.30 19.14 -18.95
N ASN A 184 9.51 18.85 -18.51
CA ASN A 184 9.90 17.48 -18.17
C ASN A 184 9.35 17.11 -16.80
N ALA A 185 8.52 16.07 -16.75
CA ALA A 185 8.15 15.46 -15.48
C ALA A 185 9.40 14.80 -14.84
N PRO A 186 9.55 14.86 -13.51
CA PRO A 186 10.65 14.20 -12.79
C PRO A 186 10.42 12.67 -12.76
N ILE A 187 10.70 11.99 -13.87
CA ILE A 187 10.43 10.56 -14.09
C ILE A 187 11.05 9.70 -12.99
N GLN A 188 12.26 10.04 -12.53
CA GLN A 188 12.94 9.30 -11.47
C GLN A 188 12.11 9.27 -10.16
N GLN A 189 11.48 10.38 -9.81
CA GLN A 189 10.64 10.44 -8.60
C GLN A 189 9.38 9.59 -8.74
N LEU A 190 8.80 9.52 -9.93
CA LEU A 190 7.65 8.68 -10.21
C LEU A 190 8.02 7.19 -10.19
N TYR A 191 9.14 6.80 -10.77
CA TYR A 191 9.66 5.43 -10.67
C TYR A 191 9.96 5.02 -9.22
N ASN A 192 10.48 5.93 -8.40
CA ASN A 192 10.71 5.68 -6.97
C ASN A 192 9.41 5.42 -6.17
N LEU A 193 8.27 5.85 -6.70
CA LEU A 193 6.94 5.57 -6.16
C LEU A 193 6.30 4.31 -6.75
N GLY A 194 6.98 3.64 -7.68
CA GLY A 194 6.44 2.46 -8.38
C GLY A 194 5.54 2.80 -9.57
N VAL A 195 5.45 4.08 -9.96
CA VAL A 195 4.63 4.53 -11.10
C VAL A 195 5.39 4.29 -12.39
N GLU A 196 4.79 3.57 -13.33
CA GLU A 196 5.32 3.36 -14.68
C GLU A 196 4.86 4.48 -15.63
N ILE A 197 5.77 4.89 -16.53
CA ILE A 197 5.48 5.93 -17.52
C ILE A 197 5.77 5.41 -18.91
N GLU A 198 4.76 5.36 -19.74
CA GLU A 198 4.88 5.12 -21.17
C GLU A 198 4.76 6.43 -21.95
N LYS A 199 5.75 6.71 -22.79
CA LYS A 199 5.72 7.82 -23.73
C LYS A 199 5.35 7.29 -25.10
N ASN A 200 4.18 7.65 -25.58
CA ASN A 200 3.78 7.38 -26.95
C ASN A 200 4.23 8.53 -27.83
N PHE A 201 5.31 8.28 -28.62
CA PHE A 201 5.72 9.17 -29.67
C PHE A 201 5.08 8.73 -30.98
N PRO A 202 4.45 9.63 -31.73
CA PRO A 202 4.17 9.36 -33.12
C PRO A 202 5.52 9.32 -33.87
N HIS A 203 6.04 8.10 -34.06
CA HIS A 203 7.23 7.92 -34.87
C HIS A 203 6.92 8.10 -36.37
N HIS A 204 7.68 8.98 -36.98
CA HIS A 204 7.98 9.10 -38.39
C HIS A 204 7.08 8.35 -39.40
N GLY A 205 6.19 9.11 -40.04
CA GLY A 205 5.43 8.68 -41.20
C GLY A 205 3.97 8.35 -40.93
N ALA A 206 3.18 8.46 -41.97
CA ALA A 206 1.72 8.32 -41.98
C ALA A 206 1.18 7.00 -41.37
N VAL A 207 2.01 5.94 -41.37
CA VAL A 207 1.64 4.62 -40.82
C VAL A 207 1.63 4.63 -39.30
N ALA A 208 2.60 5.29 -38.67
CA ALA A 208 2.66 5.41 -37.20
C ALA A 208 1.54 6.30 -36.66
N PHE A 209 1.17 7.32 -37.41
CA PHE A 209 0.02 8.18 -37.11
C PHE A 209 -1.31 7.45 -37.17
N GLY A 210 -1.50 6.62 -38.18
CA GLY A 210 -2.70 5.80 -38.31
C GLY A 210 -2.88 4.86 -37.13
N ASN A 211 -1.81 4.22 -36.67
CA ASN A 211 -1.83 3.34 -35.52
C ASN A 211 -2.03 4.10 -34.21
N PHE A 212 -1.39 5.25 -34.03
CA PHE A 212 -1.54 6.10 -32.86
C PHE A 212 -2.97 6.66 -32.73
N GLY A 213 -3.51 7.21 -33.82
CA GLY A 213 -4.88 7.71 -33.84
C GLY A 213 -5.91 6.60 -33.56
N LYS A 214 -5.66 5.40 -34.07
CA LYS A 214 -6.48 4.23 -33.78
C LYS A 214 -6.39 3.81 -32.32
N THR A 215 -5.20 3.80 -31.75
CA THR A 215 -4.97 3.46 -30.33
C THR A 215 -5.63 4.50 -29.41
N LEU A 216 -5.48 5.79 -29.70
CA LEU A 216 -6.16 6.86 -28.98
C LEU A 216 -7.68 6.73 -29.05
N TYR A 217 -8.20 6.48 -30.23
CA TYR A 217 -9.63 6.27 -30.44
C TYR A 217 -10.15 5.11 -29.60
N GLU A 218 -9.46 3.97 -29.60
CA GLU A 218 -9.86 2.81 -28.79
C GLU A 218 -9.78 3.09 -27.28
N VAL A 219 -8.76 3.80 -26.82
CA VAL A 219 -8.64 4.21 -25.42
C VAL A 219 -9.79 5.13 -25.01
N PHE A 220 -10.10 6.15 -25.81
CA PHE A 220 -11.18 7.07 -25.50
C PHE A 220 -12.54 6.39 -25.53
N LYS A 221 -12.75 5.49 -26.48
CA LYS A 221 -13.93 4.64 -26.55
C LYS A 221 -14.07 3.74 -25.33
N TYR A 222 -12.95 3.16 -24.87
CA TYR A 222 -12.93 2.31 -23.69
C TYR A 222 -13.26 3.08 -22.40
N VAL A 223 -12.75 4.30 -22.25
CA VAL A 223 -13.05 5.14 -21.08
C VAL A 223 -14.39 5.89 -21.20
N GLY A 224 -15.13 5.70 -22.31
CA GLY A 224 -16.46 6.27 -22.50
C GLY A 224 -16.47 7.77 -22.76
N VAL A 225 -15.36 8.33 -23.27
CA VAL A 225 -15.29 9.73 -23.68
C VAL A 225 -15.74 9.83 -25.13
N PRO A 226 -16.77 10.65 -25.47
CA PRO A 226 -17.20 10.86 -26.83
C PRO A 226 -16.07 11.45 -27.67
N VAL A 227 -15.67 10.75 -28.73
CA VAL A 227 -14.49 11.14 -29.53
C VAL A 227 -14.76 12.46 -30.29
N GLU A 228 -16.01 12.77 -30.59
CA GLU A 228 -16.44 14.01 -31.19
C GLU A 228 -16.21 15.22 -30.28
N GLU A 229 -16.27 15.04 -28.97
CA GLU A 229 -16.09 16.12 -27.97
C GLU A 229 -14.63 16.48 -27.72
N ILE A 230 -13.69 15.61 -28.10
CA ILE A 230 -12.25 15.83 -27.85
C ILE A 230 -11.64 16.78 -28.89
N GLY A 231 -12.43 17.22 -29.87
CA GLY A 231 -11.94 18.05 -30.95
C GLY A 231 -10.88 17.37 -31.82
N TYR A 232 -10.84 16.04 -31.78
CA TYR A 232 -10.01 15.23 -32.65
C TYR A 232 -10.58 15.32 -34.09
N ASN A 233 -10.33 16.44 -34.70
CA ASN A 233 -10.54 16.58 -36.09
C ASN A 233 -9.39 15.90 -36.83
N GLN A 234 -9.66 14.80 -37.48
CA GLN A 234 -8.68 14.11 -38.34
C GLN A 234 -7.97 15.08 -39.28
N SER A 235 -8.66 16.11 -39.75
CA SER A 235 -8.09 17.13 -40.61
C SER A 235 -7.19 18.13 -39.88
N ALA A 236 -7.37 18.34 -38.57
CA ALA A 236 -6.55 19.25 -37.78
C ALA A 236 -5.39 18.54 -37.07
N GLY A 237 -5.60 17.31 -36.62
CA GLY A 237 -4.56 16.51 -35.90
C GLY A 237 -3.56 15.85 -36.84
N VAL A 238 -3.91 15.71 -38.12
CA VAL A 238 -3.11 14.99 -39.12
C VAL A 238 -2.49 15.93 -40.17
N ARG A 239 -2.58 17.21 -40.01
CA ARG A 239 -1.78 18.15 -40.78
C ARG A 239 -0.35 18.24 -40.24
N TYR A 240 0.28 17.11 -40.12
CA TYR A 240 1.71 17.12 -40.34
C TYR A 240 1.92 17.19 -41.85
N PRO A 241 2.71 18.12 -42.31
CA PRO A 241 3.05 18.16 -43.73
C PRO A 241 3.55 16.79 -44.13
N THR A 242 2.95 16.24 -45.17
CA THR A 242 3.42 15.01 -45.81
C THR A 242 4.86 15.16 -46.36
N GLU A 243 5.33 16.38 -46.35
CA GLU A 243 6.72 16.75 -46.63
C GLU A 243 7.37 17.11 -45.33
N ASN A 244 8.47 16.41 -45.03
CA ASN A 244 9.29 16.69 -43.85
C ASN A 244 9.80 18.15 -43.96
N PRO A 245 9.29 19.10 -43.11
CA PRO A 245 9.72 20.50 -43.20
C PRO A 245 11.20 20.68 -42.76
N TRP A 246 11.84 19.62 -42.38
CA TRP A 246 13.22 19.60 -41.94
C TRP A 246 14.15 18.85 -42.87
N GLY A 247 13.73 18.58 -44.13
CA GLY A 247 14.52 18.06 -45.23
C GLY A 247 15.00 16.63 -45.07
#